data_978f0b3844e9157ae9e5cefe75ab39bd
#
_entry.id   978f0b3844e9157ae9e5cefe75ab39bd
#
_cell.length_a   1.000
_cell.length_b   1.000
_cell.length_c   1.000
_cell.angle_alpha   90.00
_cell.angle_beta   90.00
_cell.angle_gamma   90.00
#
_symmetry.space_group_name_H-M   'P 1'
#
loop_
_entity.id
_entity.type
_entity.pdbx_description
1 polymer ?
#
loop_
_entity_poly.entity_id
_entity_poly.type
_entity_poly.pdbx_seq_one_letter_code
_entity_poly.pdbx_strand_id
1 'polypeptide(L)'
;MIKGLERVLENTGNSGLGELRLMLEELLGGNGAKSSLIEEEMLRSQAHSARVYRLRFAIDGRVSSMIVKLVKPQNMRRSELAAKHWLPAVGLGDHGPGLLASVTDRSGDCVWQVYEDFGDNELNCRQPDPDRVKAAIQLVVQVHTRFAGNPLLGEIRMYGRELGTHFYESTVRDAILALEACRPPEQQRPLYERLLQRLYKVRDELPARAQAFEEWGGPETLLHGDLWTTNVFVIPTSNGLHARLIDWDLSGVGPASYDVSTFLLRFAPCHRAWILDAWTEEVARAGWRMPPQQELNFMFETQELARYSNRVIWPAIGLFEDRAPWGWEELQMVDQWFEDLKPVLALEPEKSATSLV
;
A
#
# COMPACT_ATOMS: atom_id res chain seq x y z
N MET A 1 -4.75 4.19 -35.67
CA MET A 1 -4.74 2.73 -35.35
C MET A 1 -3.33 2.34 -34.88
N ILE A 2 -3.18 1.91 -33.62
CA ILE A 2 -1.89 1.52 -33.04
C ILE A 2 -1.55 0.12 -33.56
N LYS A 3 -0.54 -0.01 -34.42
CA LYS A 3 -0.10 -1.31 -34.93
C LYS A 3 0.49 -2.14 -33.79
N GLY A 4 0.12 -3.40 -33.68
CA GLY A 4 0.67 -4.35 -32.71
C GLY A 4 -0.12 -4.51 -31.43
N LEU A 5 -0.99 -3.56 -31.05
CA LEU A 5 -1.79 -3.64 -29.83
C LEU A 5 -2.74 -4.85 -29.83
N GLU A 6 -3.20 -5.25 -31.02
CA GLU A 6 -4.11 -6.39 -31.21
C GLU A 6 -3.49 -7.74 -30.82
N ARG A 7 -2.16 -7.92 -31.03
CA ARG A 7 -1.49 -9.21 -30.76
C ARG A 7 -1.29 -9.50 -29.28
N VAL A 8 -1.28 -8.47 -28.50
CA VAL A 8 -0.76 -8.45 -27.14
C VAL A 8 -1.89 -8.61 -26.13
N LEU A 9 -2.92 -7.81 -26.27
CA LEU A 9 -4.02 -7.78 -25.33
C LEU A 9 -5.10 -8.84 -25.66
N GLU A 10 -5.22 -9.27 -26.91
CA GLU A 10 -6.19 -10.29 -27.35
C GLU A 10 -5.89 -11.70 -26.79
N ASN A 11 -4.62 -12.01 -26.54
CA ASN A 11 -4.23 -13.31 -25.96
C ASN A 11 -4.53 -13.43 -24.45
N THR A 12 -4.99 -12.38 -23.79
CA THR A 12 -5.16 -12.36 -22.33
C THR A 12 -6.57 -12.69 -21.87
N GLY A 13 -7.56 -12.75 -22.77
CA GLY A 13 -8.98 -12.98 -22.42
C GLY A 13 -9.58 -11.88 -21.55
N ASN A 14 -8.99 -10.67 -21.52
CA ASN A 14 -9.44 -9.56 -20.72
C ASN A 14 -10.61 -8.83 -21.41
N SER A 15 -11.60 -8.38 -20.65
CA SER A 15 -12.67 -7.51 -21.15
C SER A 15 -12.19 -6.06 -21.34
N GLY A 16 -12.93 -5.27 -22.14
CA GLY A 16 -12.68 -3.82 -22.29
C GLY A 16 -11.46 -3.46 -23.17
N LEU A 17 -10.93 -4.40 -23.98
CA LEU A 17 -9.77 -4.13 -24.83
C LEU A 17 -10.07 -3.12 -25.96
N GLY A 18 -11.30 -3.13 -26.49
CA GLY A 18 -11.75 -2.15 -27.47
C GLY A 18 -11.74 -0.72 -26.91
N GLU A 19 -12.22 -0.57 -25.71
CA GLU A 19 -12.28 0.71 -25.00
C GLU A 19 -10.87 1.20 -24.64
N LEU A 20 -10.01 0.31 -24.15
CA LEU A 20 -8.58 0.62 -23.90
C LEU A 20 -7.90 1.10 -25.19
N ARG A 21 -8.13 0.40 -26.30
CA ARG A 21 -7.54 0.77 -27.60
C ARG A 21 -7.94 2.18 -28.00
N LEU A 22 -9.24 2.51 -27.95
CA LEU A 22 -9.73 3.84 -28.29
C LEU A 22 -9.09 4.92 -27.42
N MET A 23 -8.99 4.67 -26.10
CA MET A 23 -8.34 5.58 -25.17
C MET A 23 -6.85 5.78 -25.45
N LEU A 24 -6.11 4.71 -25.76
CA LEU A 24 -4.70 4.80 -26.13
C LEU A 24 -4.52 5.51 -27.48
N GLU A 25 -5.41 5.32 -28.45
CA GLU A 25 -5.40 6.05 -29.72
C GLU A 25 -5.61 7.56 -29.50
N GLU A 26 -6.49 7.95 -28.59
CA GLU A 26 -6.70 9.36 -28.19
C GLU A 26 -5.45 9.94 -27.50
N LEU A 27 -4.89 9.23 -26.54
CA LEU A 27 -3.69 9.67 -25.81
C LEU A 27 -2.45 9.81 -26.71
N LEU A 28 -2.27 8.88 -27.68
CA LEU A 28 -1.07 8.81 -28.50
C LEU A 28 -1.26 9.46 -29.88
N GLY A 29 -2.50 9.65 -30.33
CA GLY A 29 -2.84 9.97 -31.72
C GLY A 29 -3.44 11.34 -31.96
N GLY A 30 -3.51 12.22 -30.98
CA GLY A 30 -4.23 13.51 -31.04
C GLY A 30 -3.90 14.45 -32.20
N ASN A 31 -2.86 14.14 -33.03
CA ASN A 31 -2.47 14.94 -34.19
C ASN A 31 -2.14 14.08 -35.44
N GLY A 32 -2.73 12.89 -35.57
CA GLY A 32 -2.47 12.01 -36.71
C GLY A 32 -1.09 11.31 -36.69
N ALA A 33 -0.46 11.26 -35.51
CA ALA A 33 0.84 10.63 -35.31
C ALA A 33 0.77 9.13 -35.65
N LYS A 34 1.81 8.62 -36.31
CA LYS A 34 1.95 7.18 -36.58
C LYS A 34 2.52 6.53 -35.32
N SER A 35 1.66 5.83 -34.57
CA SER A 35 2.05 5.09 -33.39
C SER A 35 2.07 3.57 -33.66
N SER A 36 3.07 2.88 -33.12
CA SER A 36 3.13 1.42 -33.12
C SER A 36 3.60 0.92 -31.76
N LEU A 37 2.99 -0.15 -31.27
CA LEU A 37 3.46 -0.85 -30.08
C LEU A 37 4.78 -1.57 -30.44
N ILE A 38 5.83 -1.31 -29.66
CA ILE A 38 7.16 -1.92 -29.84
C ILE A 38 7.28 -3.12 -28.89
N GLU A 39 6.88 -2.94 -27.64
CA GLU A 39 7.11 -3.89 -26.55
C GLU A 39 5.98 -3.85 -25.52
N GLU A 40 5.65 -5.01 -25.01
CA GLU A 40 4.79 -5.21 -23.85
C GLU A 40 5.54 -6.03 -22.81
N GLU A 41 5.52 -5.53 -21.59
CA GLU A 41 6.09 -6.20 -20.43
C GLU A 41 5.00 -6.35 -19.36
N MET A 42 4.70 -7.59 -18.95
CA MET A 42 3.81 -7.80 -17.81
C MET A 42 4.59 -7.62 -16.51
N LEU A 43 4.35 -6.53 -15.79
CA LEU A 43 5.03 -6.20 -14.55
C LEU A 43 4.47 -6.98 -13.35
N ARG A 44 3.16 -7.25 -13.34
CA ARG A 44 2.49 -8.01 -12.28
C ARG A 44 1.32 -8.79 -12.83
N SER A 45 1.26 -10.09 -12.48
CA SER A 45 0.11 -10.96 -12.73
C SER A 45 -0.27 -11.65 -11.43
N GLN A 46 -1.37 -11.24 -10.80
CA GLN A 46 -1.96 -11.98 -9.68
C GLN A 46 -3.33 -12.50 -10.12
N ALA A 47 -3.61 -13.78 -9.87
CA ALA A 47 -4.79 -14.48 -10.37
C ALA A 47 -6.13 -13.82 -10.00
N HIS A 48 -6.18 -13.01 -8.93
CA HIS A 48 -7.40 -12.39 -8.42
C HIS A 48 -7.30 -10.87 -8.18
N SER A 49 -6.19 -10.24 -8.60
CA SER A 49 -5.95 -8.81 -8.42
C SER A 49 -5.56 -8.13 -9.74
N ALA A 50 -5.14 -6.88 -9.66
CA ALA A 50 -4.76 -6.07 -10.80
C ALA A 50 -3.71 -6.74 -11.70
N ARG A 51 -3.90 -6.66 -13.01
CA ARG A 51 -2.87 -6.95 -14.01
C ARG A 51 -2.24 -5.65 -14.44
N VAL A 52 -0.91 -5.58 -14.40
CA VAL A 52 -0.15 -4.37 -14.72
C VAL A 52 0.81 -4.65 -15.86
N TYR A 53 0.74 -3.83 -16.88
CA TYR A 53 1.56 -3.92 -18.08
C TYR A 53 2.33 -2.62 -18.31
N ARG A 54 3.57 -2.71 -18.72
CA ARG A 54 4.33 -1.60 -19.32
C ARG A 54 4.23 -1.73 -20.83
N LEU A 55 3.69 -0.71 -21.49
CA LEU A 55 3.57 -0.65 -22.94
C LEU A 55 4.53 0.41 -23.49
N ARG A 56 5.40 0.03 -24.43
CA ARG A 56 6.31 0.93 -25.12
C ARG A 56 5.87 1.14 -26.56
N PHE A 57 5.77 2.41 -26.96
CA PHE A 57 5.31 2.82 -28.26
C PHE A 57 6.39 3.60 -29.02
N ALA A 58 6.50 3.38 -30.34
CA ALA A 58 7.17 4.32 -31.24
C ALA A 58 6.14 5.36 -31.72
N ILE A 59 6.40 6.62 -31.48
CA ILE A 59 5.58 7.76 -31.92
C ILE A 59 6.48 8.71 -32.66
N ASP A 60 6.30 8.83 -33.98
CA ASP A 60 7.12 9.71 -34.84
C ASP A 60 8.63 9.57 -34.61
N GLY A 61 9.09 8.33 -34.44
CA GLY A 61 10.51 7.98 -34.23
C GLY A 61 11.03 8.17 -32.78
N ARG A 62 10.18 8.55 -31.85
CA ARG A 62 10.50 8.61 -30.41
C ARG A 62 9.84 7.44 -29.68
N VAL A 63 10.54 6.94 -28.66
CA VAL A 63 9.96 5.92 -27.77
C VAL A 63 9.25 6.59 -26.62
N SER A 64 7.99 6.23 -26.39
CA SER A 64 7.19 6.63 -25.24
C SER A 64 6.76 5.37 -24.48
N SER A 65 6.65 5.44 -23.17
CA SER A 65 6.26 4.34 -22.30
C SER A 65 5.10 4.73 -21.41
N MET A 66 4.17 3.80 -21.18
CA MET A 66 3.01 3.98 -20.30
C MET A 66 2.79 2.72 -19.48
N ILE A 67 2.24 2.89 -18.29
CA ILE A 67 1.76 1.79 -17.46
C ILE A 67 0.25 1.65 -17.63
N VAL A 68 -0.19 0.43 -17.91
CA VAL A 68 -1.61 0.10 -18.06
C VAL A 68 -2.00 -0.90 -16.99
N LYS A 69 -3.01 -0.56 -16.19
CA LYS A 69 -3.48 -1.38 -15.06
C LYS A 69 -4.94 -1.77 -15.28
N LEU A 70 -5.24 -3.07 -15.24
CA LEU A 70 -6.60 -3.59 -15.21
C LEU A 70 -7.04 -3.79 -13.77
N VAL A 71 -8.11 -3.15 -13.36
CA VAL A 71 -8.62 -3.19 -11.98
C VAL A 71 -10.13 -3.40 -11.94
N LYS A 72 -10.63 -3.83 -10.78
CA LYS A 72 -12.07 -3.82 -10.50
C LYS A 72 -12.54 -2.39 -10.23
N PRO A 73 -13.78 -2.02 -10.60
CA PRO A 73 -14.30 -0.65 -10.41
C PRO A 73 -14.19 -0.11 -8.99
N GLN A 74 -14.39 -0.98 -7.99
CA GLN A 74 -14.30 -0.59 -6.57
C GLN A 74 -12.91 -0.11 -6.15
N ASN A 75 -11.86 -0.71 -6.74
CA ASN A 75 -10.46 -0.37 -6.42
C ASN A 75 -10.00 0.88 -7.18
N MET A 76 -10.53 1.08 -8.41
CA MET A 76 -10.18 2.22 -9.25
C MET A 76 -10.45 3.56 -8.59
N ARG A 77 -11.59 3.69 -7.90
CA ARG A 77 -12.10 4.98 -7.42
C ARG A 77 -11.14 5.69 -6.46
N ARG A 78 -10.48 4.97 -5.55
CA ARG A 78 -9.55 5.57 -4.58
C ARG A 78 -8.31 6.13 -5.25
N SER A 79 -7.68 5.35 -6.14
CA SER A 79 -6.52 5.81 -6.90
C SER A 79 -6.86 7.03 -7.76
N GLU A 80 -8.05 7.07 -8.36
CA GLU A 80 -8.49 8.21 -9.15
C GLU A 80 -8.77 9.44 -8.29
N LEU A 81 -9.44 9.29 -7.15
CA LEU A 81 -9.67 10.38 -6.20
C LEU A 81 -8.35 10.91 -5.63
N ALA A 82 -7.42 10.04 -5.28
CA ALA A 82 -6.10 10.46 -4.83
C ALA A 82 -5.37 11.28 -5.90
N ALA A 83 -5.36 10.79 -7.16
CA ALA A 83 -4.67 11.43 -8.26
C ALA A 83 -5.28 12.77 -8.68
N LYS A 84 -6.63 12.83 -8.80
CA LYS A 84 -7.34 13.94 -9.42
C LYS A 84 -7.95 14.92 -8.42
N HIS A 85 -8.12 14.54 -7.17
CA HIS A 85 -8.83 15.35 -6.19
C HIS A 85 -8.06 15.54 -4.88
N TRP A 86 -7.74 14.50 -4.13
CA TRP A 86 -7.20 14.66 -2.80
C TRP A 86 -5.81 15.31 -2.79
N LEU A 87 -4.85 14.73 -3.49
CA LEU A 87 -3.49 15.28 -3.56
C LEU A 87 -3.44 16.67 -4.19
N PRO A 88 -4.11 16.94 -5.33
CA PRO A 88 -4.17 18.29 -5.88
C PRO A 88 -4.76 19.35 -4.94
N ALA A 89 -5.79 19.00 -4.15
CA ALA A 89 -6.43 19.93 -3.22
C ALA A 89 -5.49 20.46 -2.12
N VAL A 90 -4.42 19.72 -1.81
CA VAL A 90 -3.39 20.15 -0.86
C VAL A 90 -2.06 20.53 -1.53
N GLY A 91 -2.07 20.74 -2.87
CA GLY A 91 -0.88 21.14 -3.63
C GLY A 91 0.16 20.02 -3.80
N LEU A 92 -0.28 18.77 -3.81
CA LEU A 92 0.58 17.58 -4.01
C LEU A 92 0.23 16.77 -5.28
N GLY A 93 -0.48 17.38 -6.25
CA GLY A 93 -0.92 16.69 -7.46
C GLY A 93 0.21 16.07 -8.26
N ASP A 94 1.36 16.75 -8.37
CA ASP A 94 2.54 16.26 -9.09
C ASP A 94 3.27 15.10 -8.40
N HIS A 95 2.90 14.81 -7.15
CA HIS A 95 3.46 13.72 -6.35
C HIS A 95 2.59 12.45 -6.36
N GLY A 96 1.46 12.51 -7.08
CA GLY A 96 0.55 11.38 -7.23
C GLY A 96 0.97 10.38 -8.31
N PRO A 97 0.09 9.42 -8.61
CA PRO A 97 0.40 8.28 -9.47
C PRO A 97 0.52 8.60 -10.97
N GLY A 98 0.36 9.85 -11.40
CA GLY A 98 0.45 10.21 -12.82
C GLY A 98 -0.66 9.59 -13.69
N LEU A 99 -1.89 9.54 -13.20
CA LEU A 99 -3.03 8.98 -13.93
C LEU A 99 -3.36 9.84 -15.15
N LEU A 100 -3.17 9.29 -16.34
CA LEU A 100 -3.44 9.94 -17.63
C LEU A 100 -4.89 9.79 -18.05
N ALA A 101 -5.43 8.57 -17.96
CA ALA A 101 -6.80 8.26 -18.35
C ALA A 101 -7.34 7.00 -17.66
N SER A 102 -8.67 6.88 -17.65
CA SER A 102 -9.39 5.68 -17.18
C SER A 102 -10.55 5.39 -18.11
N VAL A 103 -10.80 4.11 -18.43
CA VAL A 103 -11.94 3.66 -19.21
C VAL A 103 -12.51 2.37 -18.66
N THR A 104 -13.83 2.28 -18.57
CA THR A 104 -14.55 1.05 -18.19
C THR A 104 -14.89 0.25 -19.44
N ASP A 105 -14.97 -1.07 -19.28
CA ASP A 105 -15.62 -1.90 -20.28
C ASP A 105 -17.14 -1.60 -20.34
N ARG A 106 -17.82 -2.10 -21.38
CA ARG A 106 -19.26 -1.83 -21.57
C ARG A 106 -20.16 -2.46 -20.51
N SER A 107 -19.72 -3.54 -19.89
CA SER A 107 -20.46 -4.20 -18.80
C SER A 107 -20.26 -3.49 -17.45
N GLY A 108 -19.20 -2.69 -17.30
CA GLY A 108 -18.83 -2.06 -16.03
C GLY A 108 -18.11 -3.00 -15.06
N ASP A 109 -17.66 -4.17 -15.52
CA ASP A 109 -17.03 -5.20 -14.68
C ASP A 109 -15.55 -4.95 -14.44
N CYS A 110 -14.90 -4.21 -15.34
CA CYS A 110 -13.49 -3.87 -15.21
C CYS A 110 -13.18 -2.45 -15.69
N VAL A 111 -12.05 -1.93 -15.23
CA VAL A 111 -11.52 -0.62 -15.59
C VAL A 111 -10.09 -0.74 -16.03
N TRP A 112 -9.77 -0.16 -17.17
CA TRP A 112 -8.41 0.10 -17.61
C TRP A 112 -7.99 1.50 -17.18
N GLN A 113 -6.86 1.59 -16.49
CA GLN A 113 -6.22 2.86 -16.11
C GLN A 113 -4.88 2.97 -16.80
N VAL A 114 -4.59 4.13 -17.36
CA VAL A 114 -3.32 4.44 -18.01
C VAL A 114 -2.58 5.47 -17.18
N TYR A 115 -1.31 5.20 -16.88
CA TYR A 115 -0.45 6.01 -16.05
C TYR A 115 0.83 6.40 -16.78
N GLU A 116 1.47 7.47 -16.34
CA GLU A 116 2.86 7.76 -16.68
C GLU A 116 3.76 6.60 -16.24
N ASP A 117 4.75 6.26 -17.06
CA ASP A 117 5.79 5.31 -16.67
C ASP A 117 6.96 6.07 -16.03
N PHE A 118 7.19 5.84 -14.76
CA PHE A 118 8.30 6.45 -14.02
C PHE A 118 9.62 5.68 -14.20
N GLY A 119 9.66 4.67 -15.08
CA GLY A 119 10.84 3.83 -15.31
C GLY A 119 11.19 3.00 -14.07
N ASP A 120 12.46 2.70 -13.91
CA ASP A 120 12.97 1.86 -12.82
C ASP A 120 13.45 2.73 -11.63
N ASN A 121 12.66 3.77 -11.29
CA ASN A 121 12.97 4.72 -10.23
C ASN A 121 12.29 4.38 -8.88
N GLU A 122 11.85 3.15 -8.68
CA GLU A 122 11.35 2.70 -7.38
C GLU A 122 12.45 2.70 -6.29
N LEU A 123 12.05 2.79 -5.03
CA LEU A 123 13.01 2.71 -3.92
C LEU A 123 13.54 1.28 -3.78
N ASN A 124 14.88 1.15 -3.75
CA ASN A 124 15.54 -0.11 -3.49
C ASN A 124 15.65 -0.35 -1.96
N CYS A 125 14.85 -1.25 -1.41
CA CYS A 125 14.91 -1.56 0.02
C CYS A 125 16.13 -2.41 0.44
N ARG A 126 16.78 -3.09 -0.51
CA ARG A 126 17.97 -3.93 -0.23
C ARG A 126 19.25 -3.11 -0.15
N GLN A 127 19.33 -2.06 -0.94
CA GLN A 127 20.45 -1.11 -1.00
C GLN A 127 19.87 0.31 -1.03
N PRO A 128 19.35 0.80 0.11
CA PRO A 128 18.68 2.09 0.15
C PRO A 128 19.70 3.24 -0.03
N ASP A 129 19.43 4.08 -1.01
CA ASP A 129 20.12 5.36 -1.18
C ASP A 129 19.53 6.37 -0.18
N PRO A 130 20.34 6.92 0.75
CA PRO A 130 19.85 7.82 1.79
C PRO A 130 19.14 9.07 1.26
N ASP A 131 19.60 9.67 0.17
CA ASP A 131 18.99 10.88 -0.36
C ASP A 131 17.63 10.59 -1.00
N ARG A 132 17.52 9.47 -1.69
CA ARG A 132 16.23 9.02 -2.25
C ARG A 132 15.23 8.65 -1.14
N VAL A 133 15.69 7.97 -0.09
CA VAL A 133 14.85 7.64 1.06
C VAL A 133 14.38 8.90 1.77
N LYS A 134 15.26 9.89 1.99
CA LYS A 134 14.90 11.18 2.57
C LYS A 134 13.87 11.93 1.72
N ALA A 135 14.03 11.95 0.40
CA ALA A 135 13.06 12.59 -0.50
C ALA A 135 11.68 11.92 -0.41
N ALA A 136 11.63 10.59 -0.28
CA ALA A 136 10.40 9.85 -0.06
C ALA A 136 9.76 10.20 1.29
N ILE A 137 10.54 10.23 2.37
CA ILE A 137 10.08 10.61 3.72
C ILE A 137 9.51 12.03 3.71
N GLN A 138 10.18 12.98 3.09
CA GLN A 138 9.70 14.37 2.95
C GLN A 138 8.31 14.42 2.32
N LEU A 139 8.09 13.67 1.24
CA LEU A 139 6.79 13.60 0.60
C LEU A 139 5.73 13.00 1.52
N VAL A 140 6.01 11.86 2.16
CA VAL A 140 5.04 11.19 3.01
C VAL A 140 4.68 12.05 4.23
N VAL A 141 5.66 12.71 4.85
CA VAL A 141 5.41 13.67 5.94
C VAL A 141 4.56 14.85 5.46
N GLN A 142 4.81 15.36 4.24
CA GLN A 142 3.96 16.41 3.66
C GLN A 142 2.52 15.93 3.45
N VAL A 143 2.31 14.70 2.98
CA VAL A 143 0.96 14.12 2.88
C VAL A 143 0.31 14.09 4.26
N HIS A 144 0.96 13.48 5.24
CA HIS A 144 0.40 13.34 6.57
C HIS A 144 0.07 14.70 7.22
N THR A 145 0.99 15.67 7.15
CA THR A 145 0.81 16.96 7.82
C THR A 145 -0.21 17.85 7.13
N ARG A 146 -0.33 17.83 5.80
CA ARG A 146 -1.31 18.64 5.06
C ARG A 146 -2.74 18.09 5.16
N PHE A 147 -2.89 16.79 5.41
CA PHE A 147 -4.21 16.18 5.60
C PHE A 147 -4.64 16.15 7.07
N ALA A 148 -3.76 16.34 8.04
CA ALA A 148 -4.14 16.38 9.44
C ALA A 148 -5.13 17.53 9.71
N GLY A 149 -6.32 17.17 10.24
CA GLY A 149 -7.39 18.14 10.44
C GLY A 149 -8.03 18.71 9.18
N ASN A 150 -7.69 18.18 7.99
CA ASN A 150 -8.25 18.67 6.73
C ASN A 150 -9.71 18.23 6.58
N PRO A 151 -10.64 19.10 6.14
CA PRO A 151 -12.04 18.75 5.93
C PRO A 151 -12.25 17.57 4.94
N LEU A 152 -11.33 17.35 4.00
CA LEU A 152 -11.38 16.20 3.07
C LEU A 152 -11.31 14.84 3.75
N LEU A 153 -10.84 14.75 5.00
CA LEU A 153 -10.82 13.48 5.74
C LEU A 153 -12.21 12.84 5.86
N GLY A 154 -13.28 13.65 5.92
CA GLY A 154 -14.66 13.16 5.90
C GLY A 154 -14.99 12.42 4.61
N GLU A 155 -14.61 13.00 3.45
CA GLU A 155 -14.80 12.37 2.14
C GLU A 155 -13.89 11.14 1.99
N ILE A 156 -12.63 11.24 2.43
CA ILE A 156 -11.68 10.13 2.35
C ILE A 156 -12.20 8.91 3.14
N ARG A 157 -12.83 9.11 4.30
CA ARG A 157 -13.49 8.01 5.05
C ARG A 157 -14.63 7.36 4.28
N MET A 158 -15.39 8.12 3.47
CA MET A 158 -16.50 7.55 2.69
C MET A 158 -16.02 6.61 1.57
N TYR A 159 -14.89 6.90 0.97
CA TYR A 159 -14.35 6.16 -0.18
C TYR A 159 -13.14 5.29 0.15
N GLY A 160 -12.38 5.67 1.16
CA GLY A 160 -11.20 4.99 1.65
C GLY A 160 -11.52 3.95 2.72
N ARG A 161 -10.55 3.74 3.57
CA ARG A 161 -10.63 2.83 4.72
C ARG A 161 -10.48 3.63 6.01
N GLU A 162 -11.01 3.09 7.08
CA GLU A 162 -10.58 3.46 8.41
C GLU A 162 -9.40 2.55 8.77
N LEU A 163 -8.26 3.10 9.19
CA LEU A 163 -7.00 2.38 9.43
C LEU A 163 -6.44 2.66 10.86
N GLY A 164 -7.29 3.11 11.77
CA GLY A 164 -6.97 3.34 13.17
C GLY A 164 -7.43 2.20 14.07
N THR A 165 -7.92 2.55 15.27
CA THR A 165 -8.35 1.61 16.30
C THR A 165 -9.49 0.71 15.82
N HIS A 166 -10.47 1.28 15.11
CA HIS A 166 -11.60 0.49 14.59
C HIS A 166 -11.16 -0.57 13.56
N PHE A 167 -10.16 -0.30 12.74
CA PHE A 167 -9.58 -1.31 11.84
C PHE A 167 -8.97 -2.47 12.62
N TYR A 168 -8.22 -2.17 13.70
CA TYR A 168 -7.67 -3.19 14.58
C TYR A 168 -8.78 -4.05 15.20
N GLU A 169 -9.80 -3.41 15.81
CA GLU A 169 -10.93 -4.11 16.43
C GLU A 169 -11.68 -5.01 15.45
N SER A 170 -12.07 -4.44 14.32
CA SER A 170 -12.89 -5.15 13.33
C SER A 170 -12.13 -6.31 12.71
N THR A 171 -10.88 -6.13 12.33
CA THR A 171 -10.10 -7.21 11.70
C THR A 171 -9.80 -8.36 12.65
N VAL A 172 -9.51 -8.08 13.92
CA VAL A 172 -9.31 -9.13 14.94
C VAL A 172 -10.59 -9.90 15.20
N ARG A 173 -11.72 -9.19 15.39
CA ARG A 173 -13.05 -9.82 15.56
C ARG A 173 -13.41 -10.68 14.36
N ASP A 174 -13.29 -10.15 13.16
CA ASP A 174 -13.70 -10.82 11.93
C ASP A 174 -12.78 -12.03 11.63
N ALA A 175 -11.48 -11.94 11.95
CA ALA A 175 -10.57 -13.08 11.86
C ALA A 175 -10.94 -14.21 12.84
N ILE A 176 -11.30 -13.88 14.08
CA ILE A 176 -11.77 -14.85 15.06
C ILE A 176 -13.05 -15.55 14.53
N LEU A 177 -14.06 -14.76 14.13
CA LEU A 177 -15.32 -15.30 13.63
C LEU A 177 -15.13 -16.19 12.39
N ALA A 178 -14.28 -15.78 11.46
CA ALA A 178 -14.00 -16.55 10.26
C ALA A 178 -13.29 -17.88 10.58
N LEU A 179 -12.32 -17.89 11.52
CA LEU A 179 -11.68 -19.13 11.96
C LEU A 179 -12.66 -20.04 12.74
N GLU A 180 -13.45 -19.50 13.67
CA GLU A 180 -14.41 -20.27 14.44
C GLU A 180 -15.46 -20.97 13.56
N ALA A 181 -15.78 -20.39 12.39
CA ALA A 181 -16.64 -21.02 11.39
C ALA A 181 -15.98 -22.22 10.69
N CYS A 182 -14.63 -22.30 10.67
CA CYS A 182 -13.90 -23.37 10.03
C CYS A 182 -13.96 -24.68 10.84
N ARG A 183 -13.92 -25.82 10.12
CA ARG A 183 -13.77 -27.14 10.71
C ARG A 183 -12.44 -27.74 10.25
N PRO A 184 -11.38 -27.61 11.06
CA PRO A 184 -10.06 -28.07 10.66
C PRO A 184 -10.00 -29.59 10.57
N PRO A 185 -9.36 -30.17 9.53
CA PRO A 185 -8.96 -31.57 9.53
C PRO A 185 -7.96 -31.81 10.67
N GLU A 186 -7.83 -33.08 11.13
CA GLU A 186 -6.96 -33.43 12.25
C GLU A 186 -5.53 -32.92 12.07
N GLN A 187 -4.98 -32.99 10.85
CA GLN A 187 -3.62 -32.54 10.52
C GLN A 187 -3.43 -31.02 10.67
N GLN A 188 -4.49 -30.23 10.50
CA GLN A 188 -4.45 -28.76 10.57
C GLN A 188 -4.92 -28.22 11.93
N ARG A 189 -5.39 -29.07 12.82
CA ARG A 189 -5.87 -28.68 14.15
C ARG A 189 -4.84 -27.88 14.96
N PRO A 190 -3.55 -28.27 15.02
CA PRO A 190 -2.55 -27.51 15.79
C PRO A 190 -2.35 -26.07 15.26
N LEU A 191 -2.34 -25.87 13.94
CA LEU A 191 -2.25 -24.56 13.33
C LEU A 191 -3.47 -23.70 13.69
N TYR A 192 -4.67 -24.26 13.51
CA TYR A 192 -5.93 -23.62 13.82
C TYR A 192 -6.00 -23.14 15.28
N GLU A 193 -5.66 -24.02 16.24
CA GLU A 193 -5.68 -23.71 17.67
C GLU A 193 -4.68 -22.59 18.03
N ARG A 194 -3.46 -22.64 17.49
CA ARG A 194 -2.46 -21.59 17.71
C ARG A 194 -2.95 -20.23 17.18
N LEU A 195 -3.48 -20.18 15.96
CA LEU A 195 -3.98 -18.92 15.39
C LEU A 195 -5.13 -18.35 16.22
N LEU A 196 -6.12 -19.17 16.63
CA LEU A 196 -7.20 -18.71 17.50
C LEU A 196 -6.69 -18.18 18.83
N GLN A 197 -5.76 -18.91 19.48
CA GLN A 197 -5.18 -18.50 20.76
C GLN A 197 -4.46 -17.13 20.62
N ARG A 198 -3.72 -16.94 19.52
CA ARG A 198 -3.06 -15.66 19.23
C ARG A 198 -4.07 -14.52 19.05
N LEU A 199 -5.08 -14.75 18.24
CA LEU A 199 -6.12 -13.74 17.98
C LEU A 199 -6.91 -13.37 19.23
N TYR A 200 -7.20 -14.34 20.11
CA TYR A 200 -7.82 -14.06 21.41
C TYR A 200 -6.91 -13.19 22.29
N LYS A 201 -5.61 -13.50 22.35
CA LYS A 201 -4.64 -12.66 23.06
C LYS A 201 -4.61 -11.25 22.51
N VAL A 202 -4.54 -11.10 21.19
CA VAL A 202 -4.56 -9.78 20.50
C VAL A 202 -5.85 -9.01 20.82
N ARG A 203 -7.01 -9.70 20.85
CA ARG A 203 -8.29 -9.11 21.25
C ARG A 203 -8.27 -8.62 22.70
N ASP A 204 -7.72 -9.41 23.61
CA ASP A 204 -7.69 -9.08 25.05
C ASP A 204 -6.76 -7.88 25.34
N GLU A 205 -5.78 -7.60 24.47
CA GLU A 205 -4.89 -6.43 24.53
C GLU A 205 -5.52 -5.15 23.94
N LEU A 206 -6.69 -5.24 23.30
CA LEU A 206 -7.32 -4.13 22.58
C LEU A 206 -7.47 -2.86 23.44
N PRO A 207 -7.94 -2.90 24.71
CA PRO A 207 -8.09 -1.67 25.50
C PRO A 207 -6.79 -0.92 25.69
N ALA A 208 -5.69 -1.61 25.98
CA ALA A 208 -4.37 -1.00 26.16
C ALA A 208 -3.84 -0.42 24.83
N ARG A 209 -4.09 -1.11 23.71
CA ARG A 209 -3.66 -0.64 22.39
C ARG A 209 -4.47 0.55 21.91
N ALA A 210 -5.78 0.57 22.17
CA ALA A 210 -6.64 1.73 21.88
C ALA A 210 -6.20 2.96 22.68
N GLN A 211 -5.93 2.79 23.98
CA GLN A 211 -5.42 3.86 24.82
C GLN A 211 -4.09 4.43 24.29
N ALA A 212 -3.14 3.58 23.86
CA ALA A 212 -1.89 4.05 23.28
C ALA A 212 -2.10 4.90 22.02
N PHE A 213 -3.08 4.55 21.17
CA PHE A 213 -3.43 5.39 20.02
C PHE A 213 -4.06 6.72 20.40
N GLU A 214 -4.89 6.77 21.44
CA GLU A 214 -5.46 8.02 21.95
C GLU A 214 -4.37 8.94 22.51
N GLU A 215 -3.40 8.37 23.23
CA GLU A 215 -2.35 9.15 23.88
C GLU A 215 -1.22 9.56 22.91
N TRP A 216 -0.83 8.67 22.00
CA TRP A 216 0.39 8.80 21.21
C TRP A 216 0.18 8.78 19.69
N GLY A 217 -1.01 8.42 19.20
CA GLY A 217 -1.29 8.25 17.77
C GLY A 217 -1.16 9.52 16.93
N GLY A 218 -1.25 10.68 17.59
CA GLY A 218 -1.27 11.96 16.91
C GLY A 218 -2.58 12.22 16.14
N PRO A 219 -2.62 13.26 15.31
CA PRO A 219 -3.80 13.55 14.52
C PRO A 219 -4.01 12.51 13.42
N GLU A 220 -5.26 12.17 13.15
CA GLU A 220 -5.60 11.37 11.97
C GLU A 220 -5.32 12.13 10.69
N THR A 221 -4.89 11.39 9.68
CA THR A 221 -4.50 11.93 8.39
C THR A 221 -4.86 11.00 7.24
N LEU A 222 -4.68 11.46 5.99
CA LEU A 222 -4.68 10.58 4.83
C LEU A 222 -3.47 9.64 4.90
N LEU A 223 -3.73 8.36 4.83
CA LEU A 223 -2.73 7.29 4.73
C LEU A 223 -2.71 6.73 3.32
N HIS A 224 -1.52 6.38 2.87
CA HIS A 224 -1.35 5.59 1.65
C HIS A 224 -1.96 4.19 1.81
N GLY A 225 -1.82 3.60 3.00
CA GLY A 225 -2.38 2.31 3.38
C GLY A 225 -1.60 1.08 2.87
N ASP A 226 -0.68 1.28 1.91
CA ASP A 226 0.21 0.24 1.37
C ASP A 226 1.57 0.84 0.98
N LEU A 227 2.22 1.53 1.92
CA LEU A 227 3.44 2.28 1.69
C LEU A 227 4.68 1.35 1.59
N TRP A 228 4.67 0.51 0.55
CA TRP A 228 5.81 -0.33 0.20
C TRP A 228 6.81 0.46 -0.64
N THR A 229 8.08 0.07 -0.60
CA THR A 229 9.13 0.72 -1.41
C THR A 229 8.86 0.63 -2.91
N THR A 230 8.18 -0.42 -3.36
CA THR A 230 7.72 -0.59 -4.75
C THR A 230 6.61 0.38 -5.17
N ASN A 231 5.96 1.04 -4.22
CA ASN A 231 4.94 2.06 -4.46
C ASN A 231 5.50 3.49 -4.33
N VAL A 232 6.81 3.62 -4.10
CA VAL A 232 7.50 4.89 -3.92
C VAL A 232 8.55 5.06 -5.01
N PHE A 233 8.35 6.03 -5.88
CA PHE A 233 9.29 6.40 -6.94
C PHE A 233 10.02 7.68 -6.58
N VAL A 234 11.32 7.73 -6.83
CA VAL A 234 12.14 8.94 -6.64
C VAL A 234 12.91 9.21 -7.91
N ILE A 235 12.47 10.23 -8.64
CA ILE A 235 12.91 10.52 -10.00
C ILE A 235 13.94 11.65 -9.96
N PRO A 236 15.14 11.48 -10.53
CA PRO A 236 16.08 12.56 -10.72
C PRO A 236 15.51 13.60 -11.70
N THR A 237 15.55 14.87 -11.31
CA THR A 237 15.12 16.01 -12.15
C THR A 237 16.22 17.09 -12.18
N SER A 238 16.08 18.10 -13.03
CA SER A 238 16.97 19.26 -13.04
C SER A 238 16.98 20.03 -11.70
N ASN A 239 15.92 19.90 -10.91
CA ASN A 239 15.74 20.61 -9.62
C ASN A 239 16.03 19.72 -8.40
N GLY A 240 16.62 18.53 -8.59
CA GLY A 240 16.89 17.55 -7.54
C GLY A 240 16.03 16.31 -7.65
N LEU A 241 15.81 15.64 -6.53
CA LEU A 241 15.02 14.42 -6.45
C LEU A 241 13.53 14.75 -6.30
N HIS A 242 12.69 14.12 -7.11
CA HIS A 242 11.23 14.26 -7.08
C HIS A 242 10.59 12.95 -6.70
N ALA A 243 9.97 12.88 -5.52
CA ALA A 243 9.30 11.68 -5.03
C ALA A 243 7.85 11.64 -5.51
N ARG A 244 7.36 10.44 -5.84
CA ARG A 244 5.97 10.14 -6.22
C ARG A 244 5.47 8.89 -5.52
N LEU A 245 4.18 8.85 -5.19
CA LEU A 245 3.50 7.70 -4.60
C LEU A 245 2.47 7.16 -5.58
N ILE A 246 2.48 5.84 -5.79
CA ILE A 246 1.55 5.13 -6.68
C ILE A 246 0.73 4.11 -5.90
N ASP A 247 -0.32 3.56 -6.52
CA ASP A 247 -1.12 2.45 -5.97
C ASP A 247 -1.88 2.79 -4.68
N TRP A 248 -2.71 3.83 -4.75
CA TRP A 248 -3.55 4.33 -3.64
C TRP A 248 -4.80 3.49 -3.36
N ASP A 249 -4.88 2.27 -3.88
CA ASP A 249 -6.05 1.39 -3.78
C ASP A 249 -6.43 1.05 -2.33
N LEU A 250 -5.47 1.11 -1.40
CA LEU A 250 -5.66 0.80 0.01
C LEU A 250 -5.69 2.05 0.91
N SER A 251 -5.73 3.23 0.32
CA SER A 251 -5.74 4.49 1.06
C SER A 251 -6.91 4.61 2.04
N GLY A 252 -6.67 5.33 3.11
CA GLY A 252 -7.65 5.52 4.18
C GLY A 252 -7.27 6.64 5.15
N VAL A 253 -7.95 6.66 6.29
CA VAL A 253 -7.72 7.62 7.37
C VAL A 253 -7.28 6.90 8.64
N GLY A 254 -6.29 7.43 9.31
CA GLY A 254 -5.78 6.88 10.57
C GLY A 254 -4.52 7.59 11.04
N PRO A 255 -3.85 7.05 12.08
CA PRO A 255 -2.60 7.61 12.59
C PRO A 255 -1.43 7.36 11.64
N ALA A 256 -0.55 8.35 11.49
CA ALA A 256 0.62 8.28 10.60
C ALA A 256 1.52 7.05 10.83
N SER A 257 1.53 6.52 12.05
CA SER A 257 2.27 5.30 12.43
C SER A 257 1.95 4.09 11.55
N TYR A 258 0.75 4.04 10.94
CA TYR A 258 0.35 2.97 10.03
C TYR A 258 1.26 2.90 8.79
N ASP A 259 1.46 4.01 8.10
CA ASP A 259 2.34 4.08 6.93
C ASP A 259 3.82 3.97 7.33
N VAL A 260 4.20 4.58 8.47
CA VAL A 260 5.58 4.54 8.97
C VAL A 260 6.01 3.10 9.26
N SER A 261 5.19 2.30 9.95
CA SER A 261 5.50 0.89 10.23
C SER A 261 5.62 0.08 8.95
N THR A 262 4.69 0.27 8.01
CA THR A 262 4.73 -0.41 6.70
C THR A 262 6.01 -0.10 5.95
N PHE A 263 6.42 1.16 5.91
CA PHE A 263 7.63 1.61 5.22
C PHE A 263 8.89 1.03 5.88
N LEU A 264 9.04 1.17 7.20
CA LEU A 264 10.21 0.70 7.94
C LEU A 264 10.42 -0.81 7.84
N LEU A 265 9.33 -1.59 7.87
CA LEU A 265 9.42 -3.05 7.77
C LEU A 265 9.94 -3.55 6.43
N ARG A 266 9.91 -2.74 5.39
CA ARG A 266 10.47 -3.12 4.07
C ARG A 266 11.99 -3.10 4.05
N PHE A 267 12.62 -2.37 4.96
CA PHE A 267 14.07 -2.27 5.05
C PHE A 267 14.65 -3.30 6.03
N ALA A 268 15.89 -3.72 5.77
CA ALA A 268 16.62 -4.54 6.71
C ALA A 268 16.78 -3.82 8.07
N PRO A 269 16.80 -4.55 9.20
CA PRO A 269 16.87 -3.94 10.54
C PRO A 269 17.98 -2.91 10.71
N CYS A 270 19.14 -3.12 10.08
CA CYS A 270 20.28 -2.18 10.15
C CYS A 270 20.00 -0.79 9.54
N HIS A 271 18.98 -0.66 8.70
CA HIS A 271 18.62 0.61 8.08
C HIS A 271 17.51 1.35 8.84
N ARG A 272 16.73 0.68 9.68
CA ARG A 272 15.52 1.26 10.27
C ARG A 272 15.79 2.43 11.21
N ALA A 273 16.89 2.39 11.97
CA ALA A 273 17.23 3.46 12.91
C ALA A 273 17.43 4.79 12.18
N TRP A 274 18.34 4.86 11.20
CA TRP A 274 18.61 6.11 10.49
C TRP A 274 17.43 6.58 9.63
N ILE A 275 16.58 5.66 9.13
CA ILE A 275 15.35 6.00 8.42
C ILE A 275 14.36 6.67 9.37
N LEU A 276 14.21 6.14 10.59
CA LEU A 276 13.35 6.74 11.60
C LEU A 276 13.90 8.11 12.06
N ASP A 277 15.22 8.24 12.22
CA ASP A 277 15.85 9.53 12.54
C ASP A 277 15.51 10.58 11.48
N ALA A 278 15.65 10.23 10.20
CA ALA A 278 15.29 11.12 9.10
C ALA A 278 13.79 11.46 9.11
N TRP A 279 12.93 10.50 9.45
CA TRP A 279 11.49 10.74 9.62
C TRP A 279 11.21 11.70 10.77
N THR A 280 11.83 11.47 11.92
CA THR A 280 11.68 12.32 13.12
C THR A 280 12.12 13.75 12.86
N GLU A 281 13.24 13.95 12.15
CA GLU A 281 13.69 15.28 11.73
C GLU A 281 12.67 15.99 10.84
N GLU A 282 12.10 15.27 9.87
CA GLU A 282 11.15 15.88 8.92
C GLU A 282 9.81 16.20 9.59
N VAL A 283 9.32 15.30 10.44
CA VAL A 283 8.12 15.53 11.26
C VAL A 283 8.30 16.73 12.20
N ALA A 284 9.49 16.88 12.83
CA ALA A 284 9.83 18.03 13.67
C ALA A 284 9.85 19.36 12.89
N ARG A 285 10.38 19.36 11.65
CA ARG A 285 10.32 20.54 10.76
C ARG A 285 8.87 20.94 10.43
N ALA A 286 7.97 19.96 10.35
CA ALA A 286 6.54 20.21 10.16
C ALA A 286 5.80 20.62 11.44
N GLY A 287 6.49 20.73 12.57
CA GLY A 287 5.92 21.14 13.86
C GLY A 287 5.27 20.02 14.66
N TRP A 288 5.42 18.76 14.24
CA TRP A 288 4.92 17.58 14.95
C TRP A 288 6.01 16.99 15.84
N ARG A 289 5.58 16.12 16.76
CA ARG A 289 6.48 15.35 17.62
C ARG A 289 6.20 13.87 17.45
N MET A 290 7.26 13.09 17.34
CA MET A 290 7.16 11.64 17.41
C MET A 290 7.04 11.17 18.84
N PRO A 291 6.26 10.13 19.13
CA PRO A 291 6.27 9.47 20.42
C PRO A 291 7.65 8.89 20.78
N PRO A 292 7.90 8.58 22.07
CA PRO A 292 9.09 7.84 22.48
C PRO A 292 9.19 6.51 21.74
N GLN A 293 10.41 5.99 21.55
CA GLN A 293 10.66 4.77 20.76
C GLN A 293 9.88 3.54 21.26
N GLN A 294 9.71 3.39 22.57
CA GLN A 294 8.94 2.30 23.14
C GLN A 294 7.47 2.35 22.72
N GLU A 295 6.86 3.52 22.77
CA GLU A 295 5.48 3.75 22.35
C GLU A 295 5.31 3.59 20.84
N LEU A 296 6.30 4.05 20.06
CA LEU A 296 6.33 3.81 18.63
C LEU A 296 6.35 2.32 18.29
N ASN A 297 7.20 1.52 18.96
CA ASN A 297 7.23 0.07 18.74
C ASN A 297 5.88 -0.57 19.07
N PHE A 298 5.23 -0.14 20.16
CA PHE A 298 3.92 -0.67 20.53
C PHE A 298 2.84 -0.33 19.50
N MET A 299 2.84 0.89 18.98
CA MET A 299 1.93 1.29 17.89
C MET A 299 2.22 0.55 16.59
N PHE A 300 3.49 0.39 16.21
CA PHE A 300 3.88 -0.35 15.01
C PHE A 300 3.47 -1.82 15.12
N GLU A 301 3.70 -2.44 16.27
CA GLU A 301 3.25 -3.81 16.52
C GLU A 301 1.72 -3.91 16.39
N THR A 302 0.96 -2.96 16.93
CA THR A 302 -0.50 -2.94 16.82
C THR A 302 -0.96 -2.88 15.36
N GLN A 303 -0.31 -2.07 14.52
CA GLN A 303 -0.64 -1.98 13.10
C GLN A 303 -0.31 -3.29 12.35
N GLU A 304 0.80 -3.94 12.68
CA GLU A 304 1.14 -5.24 12.09
C GLU A 304 0.17 -6.33 12.53
N LEU A 305 -0.20 -6.38 13.81
CA LEU A 305 -1.20 -7.33 14.31
C LEU A 305 -2.56 -7.15 13.62
N ALA A 306 -2.98 -5.90 13.36
CA ALA A 306 -4.19 -5.63 12.57
C ALA A 306 -4.07 -6.16 11.13
N ARG A 307 -2.93 -5.93 10.46
CA ARG A 307 -2.67 -6.44 9.11
C ARG A 307 -2.65 -7.96 9.06
N TYR A 308 -1.99 -8.62 10.00
CA TYR A 308 -1.92 -10.09 10.06
C TYR A 308 -3.30 -10.68 10.35
N SER A 309 -4.07 -10.09 11.27
CA SER A 309 -5.45 -10.48 11.52
C SER A 309 -6.31 -10.35 10.27
N ASN A 310 -6.18 -9.24 9.53
CA ASN A 310 -6.89 -9.06 8.26
C ASN A 310 -6.54 -10.15 7.23
N ARG A 311 -5.29 -10.62 7.20
CA ARG A 311 -4.83 -11.68 6.30
C ARG A 311 -5.36 -13.06 6.65
N VAL A 312 -5.86 -13.29 7.86
CA VAL A 312 -6.54 -14.53 8.26
C VAL A 312 -7.93 -14.67 7.63
N ILE A 313 -8.63 -13.54 7.42
CA ILE A 313 -10.05 -13.53 7.08
C ILE A 313 -10.34 -14.27 5.77
N TRP A 314 -9.66 -13.89 4.67
CA TRP A 314 -9.96 -14.45 3.35
C TRP A 314 -9.63 -15.94 3.22
N PRO A 315 -8.46 -16.43 3.67
CA PRO A 315 -8.21 -17.88 3.70
C PRO A 315 -9.24 -18.65 4.51
N ALA A 316 -9.64 -18.12 5.67
CA ALA A 316 -10.64 -18.75 6.51
C ALA A 316 -12.03 -18.80 5.83
N ILE A 317 -12.45 -17.72 5.16
CA ILE A 317 -13.68 -17.70 4.35
C ILE A 317 -13.59 -18.72 3.21
N GLY A 318 -12.49 -18.76 2.46
CA GLY A 318 -12.28 -19.74 1.38
C GLY A 318 -12.35 -21.19 1.86
N LEU A 319 -11.83 -21.48 3.07
CA LEU A 319 -11.96 -22.81 3.69
C LEU A 319 -13.38 -23.14 4.10
N PHE A 320 -14.12 -22.15 4.62
CA PHE A 320 -15.48 -22.35 5.09
C PHE A 320 -16.48 -22.44 3.93
N GLU A 321 -16.46 -21.52 2.98
CA GLU A 321 -17.44 -21.42 1.88
C GLU A 321 -17.08 -22.38 0.72
N ASP A 322 -15.84 -22.32 0.24
CA ASP A 322 -15.40 -22.98 -1.00
C ASP A 322 -14.70 -24.31 -0.75
N ARG A 323 -14.42 -24.66 0.51
CA ARG A 323 -13.57 -25.81 0.91
C ARG A 323 -12.20 -25.79 0.21
N ALA A 324 -11.66 -24.59 0.00
CA ALA A 324 -10.46 -24.34 -0.79
C ALA A 324 -9.18 -24.73 -0.01
N PRO A 325 -8.46 -25.80 -0.37
CA PRO A 325 -7.31 -26.29 0.41
C PRO A 325 -6.18 -25.26 0.55
N TRP A 326 -6.02 -24.34 -0.42
CA TRP A 326 -5.01 -23.27 -0.39
C TRP A 326 -5.13 -22.38 0.86
N GLY A 327 -6.32 -22.32 1.47
CA GLY A 327 -6.53 -21.52 2.67
C GLY A 327 -5.63 -21.95 3.83
N TRP A 328 -5.31 -23.25 3.97
CA TRP A 328 -4.41 -23.73 5.03
C TRP A 328 -2.95 -23.29 4.79
N GLU A 329 -2.49 -23.25 3.54
CA GLU A 329 -1.15 -22.79 3.20
C GLU A 329 -0.98 -21.30 3.52
N GLU A 330 -1.97 -20.49 3.17
CA GLU A 330 -2.00 -19.06 3.51
C GLU A 330 -2.06 -18.83 5.03
N LEU A 331 -2.90 -19.58 5.76
CA LEU A 331 -2.97 -19.50 7.22
C LEU A 331 -1.64 -19.90 7.89
N GLN A 332 -0.92 -20.89 7.34
CA GLN A 332 0.39 -21.28 7.83
C GLN A 332 1.43 -20.16 7.63
N MET A 333 1.37 -19.48 6.50
CA MET A 333 2.22 -18.31 6.23
C MET A 333 1.93 -17.17 7.21
N VAL A 334 0.64 -16.89 7.48
CA VAL A 334 0.26 -15.87 8.45
C VAL A 334 0.68 -16.24 9.88
N ASP A 335 0.56 -17.51 10.28
CA ASP A 335 1.06 -18.00 11.58
C ASP A 335 2.57 -17.74 11.72
N GLN A 336 3.35 -17.97 10.65
CA GLN A 336 4.78 -17.67 10.64
C GLN A 336 5.05 -16.16 10.80
N TRP A 337 4.23 -15.29 10.20
CA TRP A 337 4.38 -13.85 10.39
C TRP A 337 4.17 -13.42 11.85
N PHE A 338 3.19 -14.01 12.54
CA PHE A 338 3.01 -13.77 13.97
C PHE A 338 4.21 -14.26 14.80
N GLU A 339 4.84 -15.41 14.45
CA GLU A 339 6.06 -15.90 15.09
C GLU A 339 7.26 -14.98 14.87
N ASP A 340 7.39 -14.46 13.65
CA ASP A 340 8.52 -13.62 13.25
C ASP A 340 8.36 -12.16 13.66
N LEU A 341 7.20 -11.78 14.22
CA LEU A 341 6.93 -10.42 14.63
C LEU A 341 7.89 -10.00 15.75
N LYS A 342 8.73 -9.04 15.44
CA LYS A 342 9.71 -8.44 16.36
C LYS A 342 9.50 -6.94 16.37
N PRO A 343 9.94 -6.26 17.44
CA PRO A 343 9.96 -4.80 17.45
C PRO A 343 10.60 -4.25 16.18
N VAL A 344 9.95 -3.30 15.54
CA VAL A 344 10.43 -2.67 14.30
C VAL A 344 11.76 -1.98 14.55
N LEU A 345 11.87 -1.35 15.73
CA LEU A 345 13.07 -0.67 16.19
C LEU A 345 13.76 -1.53 17.25
N ALA A 346 15.08 -1.58 17.19
CA ALA A 346 15.86 -2.26 18.23
C ALA A 346 15.58 -1.59 19.58
N LEU A 347 15.28 -2.41 20.59
CA LEU A 347 15.18 -1.91 21.96
C LEU A 347 16.59 -1.47 22.40
N GLU A 348 16.71 -0.24 22.92
CA GLU A 348 17.97 0.14 23.59
C GLU A 348 18.23 -0.87 24.74
N PRO A 349 19.49 -1.35 24.89
CA PRO A 349 19.80 -2.15 26.07
C PRO A 349 19.49 -1.30 27.30
N GLU A 350 18.70 -1.84 28.24
CA GLU A 350 18.44 -1.20 29.50
C GLU A 350 19.77 -0.68 30.06
N LYS A 351 19.89 0.64 30.18
CA LYS A 351 21.02 1.21 30.91
C LYS A 351 20.94 0.63 32.29
N SER A 352 21.79 -0.39 32.55
CA SER A 352 21.91 -0.97 33.88
C SER A 352 22.07 0.19 34.85
N ALA A 353 21.11 0.31 35.77
CA ALA A 353 21.21 1.25 36.88
C ALA A 353 22.49 0.89 37.64
N THR A 354 23.61 1.51 37.21
CA THR A 354 24.86 1.41 37.93
C THR A 354 24.63 2.16 39.23
N SER A 355 24.47 1.38 40.27
CA SER A 355 24.39 1.76 41.67
C SER A 355 25.24 2.97 41.97
N LEU A 356 24.55 3.99 42.46
CA LEU A 356 25.17 4.94 43.40
C LEU A 356 25.58 4.15 44.65
N VAL A 357 26.87 3.98 44.82
CA VAL A 357 27.53 3.69 46.09
C VAL A 357 28.28 4.95 46.50
#